data_760bdb47f42b293cf4483527201e0513
#
_entry.id   760bdb47f42b293cf4483527201e0513
#
_cell.length_a   1.000
_cell.length_b   1.000
_cell.length_c   1.000
_cell.angle_alpha   90.00
_cell.angle_beta   90.00
_cell.angle_gamma   90.00
#
_symmetry.space_group_name_H-M   'P 1'
#
loop_
_entity.id
_entity.type
_entity.pdbx_description
1 polymer ?
#
loop_
_entity_poly.entity_id
_entity_poly.type
_entity_poly.pdbx_seq_one_letter_code
_entity_poly.pdbx_strand_id
1 'polypeptide(L)'
;MDPQALTELLPDWKNLGAPLDTPVTEDEFFFLTETGSRKTPEWLLPDCFKNHGNYVISLGNFTRWLGEQAEALGVEIFPGFAANDVLYDDKGAVRGVATGDMGVGRDGQPTDHYQQGMELLAKYTIFSEGARGQLGREIIAKFKLDHGRDPQSYGIGIKELWEIDPARSRPGLVVHTAGLPLDADTYGGSLLYHLIGN
;
A
#
# COMPACT_ATOMS: atom_id res chain seq x y z
N MET A 1 -6.69 3.22 -8.66
CA MET A 1 -6.02 1.97 -9.06
C MET A 1 -6.23 1.74 -10.54
N ASP A 2 -5.15 1.57 -11.30
CA ASP A 2 -5.18 1.10 -12.69
C ASP A 2 -5.40 -0.43 -12.68
N PRO A 3 -6.41 -0.97 -13.38
CA PRO A 3 -6.68 -2.41 -13.40
C PRO A 3 -5.79 -3.20 -14.39
N GLN A 4 -4.87 -2.56 -15.11
CA GLN A 4 -4.09 -3.22 -16.16
C GLN A 4 -3.32 -4.43 -15.62
N ALA A 5 -2.50 -4.26 -14.58
CA ALA A 5 -1.72 -5.37 -14.01
C ALA A 5 -2.61 -6.48 -13.43
N LEU A 6 -3.75 -6.11 -12.85
CA LEU A 6 -4.73 -7.09 -12.38
C LEU A 6 -5.33 -7.90 -13.55
N THR A 7 -5.65 -7.21 -14.64
CA THR A 7 -6.20 -7.86 -15.84
C THR A 7 -5.19 -8.80 -16.52
N GLU A 8 -3.91 -8.45 -16.49
CA GLU A 8 -2.84 -9.32 -16.99
C GLU A 8 -2.65 -10.56 -16.10
N LEU A 9 -2.73 -10.39 -14.77
CA LEU A 9 -2.55 -11.47 -13.80
C LEU A 9 -3.78 -12.39 -13.69
N LEU A 10 -4.96 -11.79 -13.60
CA LEU A 10 -6.24 -12.45 -13.41
C LEU A 10 -7.28 -11.88 -14.40
N PRO A 11 -7.28 -12.32 -15.66
CA PRO A 11 -8.16 -11.75 -16.70
C PRO A 11 -9.65 -11.78 -16.33
N ASP A 12 -10.05 -12.76 -15.52
CA ASP A 12 -11.45 -12.97 -15.09
C ASP A 12 -11.77 -12.31 -13.73
N TRP A 13 -10.98 -11.35 -13.29
CA TRP A 13 -11.10 -10.72 -11.98
C TRP A 13 -12.50 -10.18 -11.65
N LYS A 14 -13.26 -9.73 -12.67
CA LYS A 14 -14.64 -9.25 -12.50
C LYS A 14 -15.56 -10.35 -12.04
N ASN A 15 -15.49 -11.51 -12.67
CA ASN A 15 -16.30 -12.68 -12.31
C ASN A 15 -15.84 -13.32 -10.99
N LEU A 16 -14.57 -13.15 -10.64
CA LEU A 16 -13.99 -13.58 -9.37
C LEU A 16 -14.34 -12.63 -8.20
N GLY A 17 -15.13 -11.58 -8.46
CA GLY A 17 -15.62 -10.68 -7.43
C GLY A 17 -14.55 -9.74 -6.85
N ALA A 18 -13.57 -9.30 -7.65
CA ALA A 18 -12.61 -8.31 -7.20
C ALA A 18 -13.31 -7.03 -6.74
N PRO A 19 -12.95 -6.45 -5.58
CA PRO A 19 -13.63 -5.30 -4.99
C PRO A 19 -13.23 -3.97 -5.67
N LEU A 20 -13.50 -3.88 -6.98
CA LEU A 20 -13.31 -2.70 -7.81
C LEU A 20 -14.69 -2.09 -8.15
N ASP A 21 -15.40 -1.60 -7.12
CA ASP A 21 -16.80 -1.22 -7.22
C ASP A 21 -17.02 0.25 -7.63
N THR A 22 -15.98 1.09 -7.55
CA THR A 22 -16.10 2.53 -7.80
C THR A 22 -15.21 2.93 -8.99
N PRO A 23 -15.71 2.82 -10.24
CA PRO A 23 -14.98 3.35 -11.39
C PRO A 23 -14.84 4.87 -11.29
N VAL A 24 -13.69 5.40 -11.71
CA VAL A 24 -13.50 6.84 -11.83
C VAL A 24 -14.33 7.39 -13.00
N THR A 25 -15.18 8.35 -12.69
CA THR A 25 -16.09 8.99 -13.65
C THR A 25 -15.76 10.46 -13.89
N GLU A 26 -15.08 11.09 -12.94
CA GLU A 26 -14.71 12.50 -13.00
C GLU A 26 -13.34 12.73 -12.38
N ASP A 27 -12.53 13.53 -13.06
CA ASP A 27 -11.25 14.04 -12.57
C ASP A 27 -11.32 15.56 -12.43
N GLU A 28 -10.90 16.09 -11.30
CA GLU A 28 -10.78 17.52 -11.06
C GLU A 28 -9.40 17.84 -10.49
N PHE A 29 -8.83 18.93 -10.94
CA PHE A 29 -7.57 19.46 -10.40
C PHE A 29 -7.73 20.92 -10.01
N PHE A 30 -7.41 21.24 -8.76
CA PHE A 30 -7.47 22.61 -8.25
C PHE A 30 -6.11 23.08 -7.78
N PHE A 31 -5.78 24.29 -8.15
CA PHE A 31 -4.68 25.03 -7.58
C PHE A 31 -5.21 25.91 -6.43
N LEU A 32 -4.75 25.67 -5.22
CA LEU A 32 -5.20 26.37 -4.01
C LEU A 32 -4.39 27.65 -3.81
N THR A 33 -5.09 28.73 -3.44
CA THR A 33 -4.53 30.04 -3.13
C THR A 33 -5.03 30.51 -1.77
N GLU A 34 -4.48 31.60 -1.24
CA GLU A 34 -4.91 32.17 0.07
C GLU A 34 -6.42 32.52 0.10
N THR A 35 -6.99 32.91 -1.00
CA THR A 35 -8.36 33.43 -1.08
C THR A 35 -9.34 32.53 -1.82
N GLY A 36 -8.88 31.35 -2.29
CA GLY A 36 -9.75 30.44 -3.03
C GLY A 36 -9.01 29.36 -3.80
N SER A 37 -9.66 28.85 -4.84
CA SER A 37 -9.09 27.81 -5.69
C SER A 37 -9.34 28.14 -7.18
N ARG A 38 -8.47 27.62 -8.04
CA ARG A 38 -8.61 27.69 -9.50
C ARG A 38 -8.62 26.29 -10.07
N LYS A 39 -9.71 25.93 -10.76
CA LYS A 39 -9.80 24.65 -11.48
C LYS A 39 -8.91 24.69 -12.72
N THR A 40 -8.04 23.71 -12.85
CA THR A 40 -7.22 23.53 -14.05
C THR A 40 -7.98 22.69 -15.06
N PRO A 41 -8.12 23.12 -16.31
CA PRO A 41 -8.75 22.31 -17.35
C PRO A 41 -7.97 20.99 -17.57
N GLU A 42 -8.70 19.89 -17.74
CA GLU A 42 -8.11 18.55 -17.87
C GLU A 42 -7.10 18.43 -19.03
N TRP A 43 -7.34 19.13 -20.14
CA TRP A 43 -6.46 19.11 -21.30
C TRP A 43 -5.08 19.75 -21.08
N LEU A 44 -4.92 20.52 -19.98
CA LEU A 44 -3.61 21.06 -19.54
C LEU A 44 -2.87 20.12 -18.61
N LEU A 45 -3.54 19.07 -18.10
CA LEU A 45 -2.93 18.15 -17.15
C LEU A 45 -2.11 17.08 -17.87
N PRO A 46 -0.94 16.69 -17.33
CA PRO A 46 -0.22 15.51 -17.78
C PRO A 46 -1.08 14.24 -17.67
N ASP A 47 -0.81 13.25 -18.51
CA ASP A 47 -1.60 12.03 -18.54
C ASP A 47 -1.59 11.25 -17.20
N CYS A 48 -0.55 11.39 -16.40
CA CYS A 48 -0.47 10.78 -15.07
C CYS A 48 -1.51 11.30 -14.06
N PHE A 49 -2.20 12.41 -14.35
CA PHE A 49 -3.31 12.92 -13.53
C PHE A 49 -4.69 12.52 -14.08
N LYS A 50 -4.73 11.82 -15.20
CA LYS A 50 -5.98 11.34 -15.79
C LYS A 50 -6.29 9.94 -15.28
N ASN A 51 -7.38 9.80 -14.57
CA ASN A 51 -7.78 8.54 -13.93
C ASN A 51 -8.93 7.83 -14.65
N HIS A 52 -9.29 8.27 -15.83
CA HIS A 52 -10.33 7.62 -16.61
C HIS A 52 -9.98 6.16 -16.91
N GLY A 53 -10.87 5.23 -16.56
CA GLY A 53 -10.62 3.79 -16.64
C GLY A 53 -10.01 3.17 -15.37
N ASN A 54 -9.60 3.99 -14.40
CA ASN A 54 -9.15 3.57 -13.09
C ASN A 54 -10.31 3.37 -12.12
N TYR A 55 -10.01 2.83 -10.95
CA TYR A 55 -10.97 2.59 -9.87
C TYR A 55 -10.50 3.23 -8.56
N VAL A 56 -11.43 3.80 -7.83
CA VAL A 56 -11.25 4.12 -6.41
C VAL A 56 -11.54 2.85 -5.62
N ILE A 57 -10.62 2.41 -4.78
CA ILE A 57 -10.73 1.15 -4.05
C ILE A 57 -10.33 1.28 -2.59
N SER A 58 -10.81 0.36 -1.76
CA SER A 58 -10.20 0.07 -0.47
C SER A 58 -9.04 -0.91 -0.68
N LEU A 59 -7.80 -0.45 -0.49
CA LEU A 59 -6.62 -1.31 -0.63
C LEU A 59 -6.66 -2.50 0.34
N GLY A 60 -7.21 -2.31 1.55
CA GLY A 60 -7.37 -3.39 2.52
C GLY A 60 -8.31 -4.50 2.04
N ASN A 61 -9.45 -4.13 1.44
CA ASN A 61 -10.38 -5.10 0.87
C ASN A 61 -9.77 -5.81 -0.33
N PHE A 62 -9.10 -5.05 -1.19
CA PHE A 62 -8.43 -5.60 -2.36
C PHE A 62 -7.31 -6.58 -1.98
N THR A 63 -6.48 -6.24 -0.98
CA THR A 63 -5.41 -7.14 -0.51
C THR A 63 -5.97 -8.41 0.11
N ARG A 64 -7.08 -8.33 0.85
CA ARG A 64 -7.75 -9.52 1.40
C ARG A 64 -8.25 -10.43 0.29
N TRP A 65 -8.94 -9.88 -0.69
CA TRP A 65 -9.42 -10.63 -1.85
C TRP A 65 -8.26 -11.28 -2.64
N LEU A 66 -7.15 -10.56 -2.86
CA LEU A 66 -5.95 -11.14 -3.49
C LEU A 66 -5.37 -12.28 -2.66
N GLY A 67 -5.39 -12.17 -1.33
CA GLY A 67 -5.00 -13.25 -0.44
C GLY A 67 -5.84 -14.51 -0.67
N GLU A 68 -7.15 -14.39 -0.76
CA GLU A 68 -8.06 -15.50 -1.05
C GLU A 68 -7.75 -16.17 -2.41
N GLN A 69 -7.41 -15.37 -3.43
CA GLN A 69 -7.00 -15.90 -4.73
C GLN A 69 -5.66 -16.66 -4.64
N ALA A 70 -4.71 -16.13 -3.86
CA ALA A 70 -3.42 -16.79 -3.65
C ALA A 70 -3.58 -18.11 -2.87
N GLU A 71 -4.41 -18.15 -1.83
CA GLU A 71 -4.74 -19.36 -1.07
C GLU A 71 -5.39 -20.43 -1.97
N ALA A 72 -6.28 -20.02 -2.86
CA ALA A 72 -6.89 -20.93 -3.84
C ALA A 72 -5.86 -21.56 -4.80
N LEU A 73 -4.72 -20.93 -4.99
CA LEU A 73 -3.57 -21.44 -5.75
C LEU A 73 -2.58 -22.25 -4.90
N GLY A 74 -2.88 -22.45 -3.61
CA GLY A 74 -2.06 -23.24 -2.70
C GLY A 74 -0.97 -22.44 -1.96
N VAL A 75 -1.06 -21.12 -1.94
CA VAL A 75 -0.19 -20.27 -1.11
C VAL A 75 -0.69 -20.31 0.32
N GLU A 76 0.19 -20.54 1.28
CA GLU A 76 -0.12 -20.43 2.70
C GLU A 76 0.10 -19.00 3.17
N ILE A 77 -0.92 -18.38 3.76
CA ILE A 77 -0.86 -17.02 4.30
C ILE A 77 -1.03 -17.08 5.81
N PHE A 78 -0.11 -16.45 6.55
CA PHE A 78 -0.10 -16.43 8.01
C PHE A 78 -0.33 -15.01 8.54
N PRO A 79 -1.59 -14.54 8.64
CA PRO A 79 -1.88 -13.21 9.17
C PRO A 79 -1.48 -13.12 10.64
N GLY A 80 -0.83 -12.01 11.01
CA GLY A 80 -0.42 -11.77 12.39
C GLY A 80 0.92 -12.39 12.79
N PHE A 81 1.54 -13.21 11.93
CA PHE A 81 2.88 -13.74 12.16
C PHE A 81 3.92 -12.84 11.52
N ALA A 82 4.56 -12.01 12.32
CA ALA A 82 5.64 -11.15 11.84
C ALA A 82 6.94 -11.95 11.75
N ALA A 83 7.63 -11.84 10.61
CA ALA A 83 9.02 -12.25 10.52
C ALA A 83 9.88 -11.31 11.38
N ASN A 84 10.65 -11.85 12.30
CA ASN A 84 11.44 -11.12 13.29
C ASN A 84 12.93 -11.15 12.99
N ASP A 85 13.43 -12.25 12.46
CA ASP A 85 14.83 -12.45 12.17
C ASP A 85 15.04 -13.05 10.77
N VAL A 86 16.16 -12.69 10.15
CA VAL A 86 16.62 -13.33 8.91
C VAL A 86 17.53 -14.49 9.24
N LEU A 87 17.25 -15.65 8.70
CA LEU A 87 18.07 -16.85 8.86
C LEU A 87 19.11 -16.93 7.76
N TYR A 88 20.35 -17.21 8.15
CA TYR A 88 21.47 -17.35 7.23
C TYR A 88 22.06 -18.78 7.31
N ASP A 89 22.63 -19.23 6.21
CA ASP A 89 23.44 -20.43 6.19
C ASP A 89 24.89 -20.15 6.64
N ASP A 90 25.70 -21.20 6.73
CA ASP A 90 27.12 -21.11 7.13
C ASP A 90 27.97 -20.24 6.17
N LYS A 91 27.48 -19.99 4.96
CA LYS A 91 28.12 -19.13 3.96
C LYS A 91 27.60 -17.71 3.97
N GLY A 92 26.64 -17.40 4.84
CA GLY A 92 26.02 -16.10 4.99
C GLY A 92 24.93 -15.80 3.96
N ALA A 93 24.47 -16.80 3.20
CA ALA A 93 23.32 -16.63 2.31
C ALA A 93 21.99 -16.75 3.10
N VAL A 94 20.99 -15.99 2.68
CA VAL A 94 19.65 -16.07 3.28
C VAL A 94 19.05 -17.45 3.01
N ARG A 95 18.58 -18.13 4.05
CA ARG A 95 17.91 -19.44 3.96
C ARG A 95 16.45 -19.40 4.37
N GLY A 96 15.97 -18.27 4.89
CA GLY A 96 14.60 -18.10 5.35
C GLY A 96 14.47 -16.99 6.38
N VAL A 97 13.39 -17.05 7.14
CA VAL A 97 13.09 -16.12 8.24
C VAL A 97 12.60 -16.89 9.47
N ALA A 98 12.77 -16.29 10.65
CA ALA A 98 12.12 -16.77 11.86
C ALA A 98 10.99 -15.80 12.25
N THR A 99 9.87 -16.33 12.74
CA THR A 99 8.83 -15.52 13.37
C THR A 99 9.20 -15.26 14.81
N GLY A 100 8.74 -14.14 15.37
CA GLY A 100 8.87 -13.89 16.80
C GLY A 100 7.92 -14.75 17.63
N ASP A 101 8.21 -14.87 18.92
CA ASP A 101 7.30 -15.50 19.88
C ASP A 101 6.01 -14.68 19.99
N MET A 102 4.88 -15.36 20.06
CA MET A 102 3.57 -14.75 20.27
C MET A 102 3.08 -14.95 21.69
N GLY A 103 2.14 -14.12 22.14
CA GLY A 103 1.59 -14.24 23.48
C GLY A 103 2.59 -13.93 24.59
N VAL A 104 3.54 -13.04 24.33
CA VAL A 104 4.46 -12.50 25.34
C VAL A 104 3.85 -11.24 25.95
N GLY A 105 3.77 -11.19 27.28
CA GLY A 105 3.26 -10.04 28.02
C GLY A 105 4.20 -8.82 27.94
N ARG A 106 3.72 -7.66 28.40
CA ARG A 106 4.54 -6.44 28.46
C ARG A 106 5.75 -6.54 29.37
N ASP A 107 5.72 -7.49 30.30
CA ASP A 107 6.79 -7.82 31.24
C ASP A 107 7.81 -8.82 30.65
N GLY A 108 7.61 -9.22 29.39
CA GLY A 108 8.44 -10.20 28.71
C GLY A 108 8.17 -11.66 29.11
N GLN A 109 7.13 -11.92 29.91
CA GLN A 109 6.80 -13.30 30.33
C GLN A 109 5.75 -13.93 29.39
N PRO A 110 5.81 -15.26 29.18
CA PRO A 110 4.79 -15.98 28.45
C PRO A 110 3.40 -15.82 29.11
N THR A 111 2.38 -15.58 28.29
CA THR A 111 0.97 -15.61 28.71
C THR A 111 0.34 -16.97 28.41
N ASP A 112 -0.94 -17.16 28.78
CA ASP A 112 -1.71 -18.39 28.45
C ASP A 112 -1.86 -18.62 26.93
N HIS A 113 -1.55 -17.61 26.11
CA HIS A 113 -1.58 -17.69 24.65
C HIS A 113 -0.18 -17.72 24.03
N TYR A 114 0.83 -18.06 24.82
CA TYR A 114 2.20 -18.14 24.33
C TYR A 114 2.35 -19.20 23.21
N GLN A 115 2.98 -18.79 22.14
CA GLN A 115 3.40 -19.66 21.05
C GLN A 115 4.83 -19.30 20.68
N GLN A 116 5.69 -20.30 20.72
CA GLN A 116 7.08 -20.12 20.28
C GLN A 116 7.14 -19.80 18.80
N GLY A 117 8.03 -18.89 18.43
CA GLY A 117 8.34 -18.59 17.05
C GLY A 117 8.88 -19.81 16.30
N MET A 118 8.73 -19.79 14.98
CA MET A 118 9.17 -20.91 14.13
C MET A 118 10.09 -20.40 13.01
N GLU A 119 10.96 -21.28 12.53
CA GLU A 119 11.79 -21.03 11.35
C GLU A 119 11.03 -21.43 10.07
N LEU A 120 10.95 -20.53 9.12
CA LEU A 120 10.39 -20.74 7.79
C LEU A 120 11.55 -20.76 6.79
N LEU A 121 11.88 -21.95 6.27
CA LEU A 121 13.00 -22.13 5.36
C LEU A 121 12.53 -22.16 3.92
N ALA A 122 13.25 -21.47 3.03
CA ALA A 122 12.91 -21.37 1.62
C ALA A 122 14.15 -21.30 0.74
N LYS A 123 13.99 -21.71 -0.52
CA LYS A 123 15.05 -21.54 -1.55
C LYS A 123 15.22 -20.06 -1.93
N TYR A 124 14.14 -19.28 -1.88
CA TYR A 124 14.11 -17.84 -2.15
C TYR A 124 13.25 -17.17 -1.09
N THR A 125 13.70 -16.02 -0.59
CA THR A 125 12.97 -15.20 0.36
C THR A 125 12.78 -13.81 -0.25
N ILE A 126 11.53 -13.34 -0.34
CA ILE A 126 11.19 -12.03 -0.88
C ILE A 126 10.78 -11.12 0.29
N PHE A 127 11.47 -9.99 0.44
CA PHE A 127 11.18 -8.99 1.45
C PHE A 127 10.34 -7.87 0.83
N SER A 128 9.06 -7.82 1.15
CA SER A 128 8.09 -6.83 0.64
C SER A 128 7.49 -5.98 1.76
N GLU A 129 8.32 -5.55 2.71
CA GLU A 129 7.94 -4.85 3.94
C GLU A 129 7.70 -3.34 3.75
N GLY A 130 7.77 -2.85 2.52
CA GLY A 130 7.63 -1.43 2.21
C GLY A 130 8.88 -0.59 2.52
N ALA A 131 8.71 0.74 2.49
CA ALA A 131 9.81 1.71 2.50
C ALA A 131 10.67 1.69 3.78
N ARG A 132 10.16 1.16 4.88
CA ARG A 132 10.84 1.09 6.19
C ARG A 132 10.78 -0.30 6.81
N GLY A 133 10.82 -1.32 5.99
CA GLY A 133 10.84 -2.71 6.44
C GLY A 133 11.96 -2.97 7.44
N GLN A 134 11.67 -3.70 8.51
CA GLN A 134 12.64 -4.00 9.56
C GLN A 134 13.76 -4.91 9.03
N LEU A 135 13.41 -6.06 8.47
CA LEU A 135 14.35 -7.03 7.94
C LEU A 135 14.99 -6.54 6.64
N GLY A 136 14.24 -5.79 5.82
CA GLY A 136 14.76 -5.15 4.62
C GLY A 136 15.94 -4.22 4.91
N ARG A 137 15.91 -3.47 6.02
CA ARG A 137 17.05 -2.62 6.43
C ARG A 137 18.26 -3.45 6.83
N GLU A 138 18.05 -4.57 7.53
CA GLU A 138 19.13 -5.49 7.89
C GLU A 138 19.81 -6.06 6.64
N ILE A 139 19.02 -6.55 5.68
CA ILE A 139 19.49 -7.10 4.41
C ILE A 139 20.27 -6.04 3.62
N ILE A 140 19.74 -4.83 3.51
CA ILE A 140 20.39 -3.71 2.81
C ILE A 140 21.75 -3.44 3.44
N ALA A 141 21.84 -3.31 4.77
CA ALA A 141 23.09 -3.04 5.48
C ALA A 141 24.08 -4.20 5.34
N LYS A 142 23.64 -5.45 5.53
CA LYS A 142 24.51 -6.64 5.48
C LYS A 142 25.13 -6.84 4.10
N PHE A 143 24.34 -6.71 3.05
CA PHE A 143 24.78 -6.96 1.68
C PHE A 143 25.16 -5.68 0.94
N LYS A 144 25.12 -4.51 1.60
CA LYS A 144 25.44 -3.19 1.04
C LYS A 144 24.67 -2.90 -0.24
N LEU A 145 23.35 -3.19 -0.23
CA LEU A 145 22.51 -3.08 -1.42
C LEU A 145 22.23 -1.63 -1.84
N ASP A 146 22.46 -0.68 -0.94
CA ASP A 146 22.38 0.76 -1.15
C ASP A 146 23.70 1.38 -1.68
N HIS A 147 24.76 0.57 -1.81
CA HIS A 147 26.05 1.08 -2.28
C HIS A 147 25.95 1.65 -3.69
N GLY A 148 26.35 2.93 -3.86
CA GLY A 148 26.30 3.62 -5.14
C GLY A 148 24.88 3.99 -5.60
N ARG A 149 23.90 4.02 -4.69
CA ARG A 149 22.55 4.50 -4.92
C ARG A 149 22.33 5.85 -4.27
N ASP A 150 21.41 6.63 -4.82
CA ASP A 150 20.98 7.87 -4.20
C ASP A 150 20.26 7.58 -2.86
N PRO A 151 20.36 8.50 -1.89
CA PRO A 151 19.61 8.38 -0.64
C PRO A 151 18.11 8.24 -0.90
N GLN A 152 17.47 7.38 -0.14
CA GLN A 152 16.01 7.20 -0.24
C GLN A 152 15.28 8.45 0.26
N SER A 153 14.36 8.96 -0.55
CA SER A 153 13.46 10.06 -0.19
C SER A 153 12.15 9.51 0.38
N TYR A 154 11.62 10.18 1.39
CA TYR A 154 10.37 9.79 2.05
C TYR A 154 9.36 10.93 1.95
N GLY A 155 8.16 10.61 1.44
CA GLY A 155 7.00 11.48 1.55
C GLY A 155 6.27 11.23 2.87
N ILE A 156 5.71 12.29 3.46
CA ILE A 156 4.80 12.19 4.59
C ILE A 156 3.38 12.36 4.06
N GLY A 157 2.48 11.43 4.37
CA GLY A 157 1.07 11.51 4.02
C GLY A 157 0.18 11.35 5.24
N ILE A 158 -0.89 12.14 5.27
CA ILE A 158 -1.99 11.99 6.23
C ILE A 158 -3.20 11.54 5.44
N LYS A 159 -3.85 10.47 5.89
CA LYS A 159 -5.07 9.96 5.30
C LYS A 159 -6.21 10.00 6.30
N GLU A 160 -7.33 10.55 5.87
CA GLU A 160 -8.55 10.62 6.66
C GLU A 160 -9.70 9.99 5.89
N LEU A 161 -10.62 9.37 6.60
CA LEU A 161 -11.88 8.87 6.07
C LEU A 161 -13.01 9.65 6.70
N TRP A 162 -13.83 10.29 5.87
CA TRP A 162 -14.91 11.14 6.32
C TRP A 162 -16.25 10.54 5.90
N GLU A 163 -17.18 10.49 6.85
CA GLU A 163 -18.58 10.26 6.57
C GLU A 163 -19.24 11.58 6.20
N ILE A 164 -19.88 11.65 5.03
CA ILE A 164 -20.51 12.86 4.53
C ILE A 164 -21.99 12.60 4.23
N ASP A 165 -22.78 13.67 4.15
CA ASP A 165 -24.17 13.59 3.70
C ASP A 165 -24.23 12.88 2.33
N PRO A 166 -25.02 11.80 2.19
CA PRO A 166 -25.16 11.07 0.92
C PRO A 166 -25.56 11.97 -0.27
N ALA A 167 -26.32 13.04 -0.01
CA ALA A 167 -26.69 14.00 -1.05
C ALA A 167 -25.48 14.80 -1.62
N ARG A 168 -24.36 14.80 -0.91
CA ARG A 168 -23.10 15.44 -1.31
C ARG A 168 -22.08 14.46 -1.88
N SER A 169 -22.35 13.16 -1.76
CA SER A 169 -21.46 12.13 -2.27
C SER A 169 -21.52 12.07 -3.80
N ARG A 170 -20.35 11.98 -4.42
CA ARG A 170 -20.17 11.82 -5.88
C ARG A 170 -19.24 10.66 -6.15
N PRO A 171 -19.71 9.40 -5.99
CA PRO A 171 -18.85 8.23 -6.20
C PRO A 171 -18.18 8.24 -7.56
N GLY A 172 -16.88 7.98 -7.60
CA GLY A 172 -16.06 8.04 -8.81
C GLY A 172 -15.45 9.41 -9.12
N LEU A 173 -15.75 10.45 -8.30
CA LEU A 173 -15.03 11.70 -8.35
C LEU A 173 -13.65 11.56 -7.71
N VAL A 174 -12.62 12.01 -8.43
CA VAL A 174 -11.24 12.17 -7.95
C VAL A 174 -10.85 13.62 -8.05
N VAL A 175 -10.40 14.21 -6.96
CA VAL A 175 -9.95 15.61 -6.91
C VAL A 175 -8.48 15.64 -6.49
N HIS A 176 -7.65 16.23 -7.32
CA HIS A 176 -6.27 16.55 -6.99
C HIS A 176 -6.15 18.02 -6.63
N THR A 177 -5.28 18.35 -5.69
CA THR A 177 -4.94 19.73 -5.38
C THR A 177 -3.44 19.93 -5.31
N ALA A 178 -3.00 21.15 -5.63
CA ALA A 178 -1.65 21.66 -5.40
C ALA A 178 -1.73 23.10 -4.89
N GLY A 179 -0.61 23.64 -4.43
CA GLY A 179 -0.53 24.99 -3.87
C GLY A 179 -0.74 25.01 -2.36
N LEU A 180 -1.35 26.06 -1.83
CA LEU A 180 -1.48 26.22 -0.39
C LEU A 180 -2.14 25.03 0.31
N PRO A 181 -1.67 24.68 1.53
CA PRO A 181 -0.74 25.42 2.39
C PRO A 181 0.75 25.24 2.07
N LEU A 182 1.09 24.51 0.99
CA LEU A 182 2.49 24.28 0.61
C LEU A 182 3.01 25.46 -0.18
N ASP A 183 4.27 25.80 0.01
CA ASP A 183 5.00 26.81 -0.76
C ASP A 183 5.54 26.24 -2.10
N ALA A 184 6.21 27.09 -2.87
CA ALA A 184 6.74 26.70 -4.18
C ALA A 184 7.91 25.69 -4.10
N ASP A 185 8.56 25.62 -2.95
CA ASP A 185 9.74 24.79 -2.73
C ASP A 185 9.39 23.44 -2.08
N THR A 186 8.13 23.28 -1.66
CA THR A 186 7.64 22.05 -1.02
C THR A 186 6.84 21.23 -2.00
N TYR A 187 7.38 20.07 -2.37
CA TYR A 187 6.65 19.09 -3.19
C TYR A 187 5.51 18.45 -2.42
N GLY A 188 4.30 18.54 -2.94
CA GLY A 188 3.14 17.89 -2.35
C GLY A 188 1.81 18.44 -2.86
N GLY A 189 0.74 17.90 -2.31
CA GLY A 189 -0.63 18.26 -2.64
C GLY A 189 -1.60 17.38 -1.87
N SER A 190 -2.87 17.44 -2.22
CA SER A 190 -3.87 16.54 -1.65
C SER A 190 -4.63 15.77 -2.73
N LEU A 191 -5.17 14.64 -2.33
CA LEU A 191 -6.03 13.80 -3.12
C LEU A 191 -7.30 13.55 -2.32
N LEU A 192 -8.46 13.86 -2.91
CA LEU A 192 -9.77 13.55 -2.35
C LEU A 192 -10.53 12.71 -3.36
N TYR A 193 -11.16 11.65 -2.88
CA TYR A 193 -12.00 10.81 -3.72
C TYR A 193 -13.20 10.28 -2.94
N HIS A 194 -14.30 10.11 -3.68
CA HIS A 194 -15.56 9.62 -3.14
C HIS A 194 -15.68 8.12 -3.41
N LEU A 195 -15.82 7.37 -2.32
CA LEU A 195 -16.09 5.92 -2.36
C LEU A 195 -17.59 5.66 -2.51
N ILE A 196 -17.93 4.51 -3.09
CA ILE A 196 -19.26 3.91 -2.94
C ILE A 196 -19.28 3.21 -1.58
N GLY A 197 -20.36 3.45 -0.84
CA GLY A 197 -20.70 2.62 0.30
C GLY A 197 -20.40 3.20 1.64
N ASN A 198 -20.52 2.44 2.61
CA ASN A 198 -20.83 2.58 4.02
C ASN A 198 -19.64 3.09 4.83
#